data_ceffe1602c87cb1e4dd0b74cc0a2ffd3
#
_entry.id   ceffe1602c87cb1e4dd0b74cc0a2ffd3
#
_cell.length_a   1.000
_cell.length_b   1.000
_cell.length_c   1.000
_cell.angle_alpha   90.00
_cell.angle_beta   90.00
_cell.angle_gamma   90.00
#
_symmetry.space_group_name_H-M   'P 1'
#
loop_
_entity.id
_entity.type
_entity.pdbx_description
1 polymer ?
#
loop_
_entity_poly.entity_id
_entity_poly.type
_entity_poly.pdbx_seq_one_letter_code
_entity_poly.pdbx_strand_id
1 'polypeptide(L)'
;VVDIGGGTTEIAVISLGGLVQQDSIRTAGDVFTSDIQYYLRQQHNIRVGEITAEKIKWAVGAVIPDLDEEPEPFIVRGPNLMTAHPVEATITHQEIAHCLDKSIAKIENSILHVLETTPPELYSDIVENGIYLSGGGALLRGLAKRFTDKVNIQFHVADDPLHAVARGTCEALKHTDHYQFLMR
;
A
#
# COMPACT_ATOMS: atom_id res chain seq x y z
N VAL A 1 -7.88 10.26 -3.50
CA VAL A 1 -7.82 8.79 -3.59
C VAL A 1 -6.38 8.36 -3.72
N VAL A 2 -6.01 7.26 -3.06
CA VAL A 2 -4.69 6.62 -3.19
C VAL A 2 -4.93 5.15 -3.50
N ASP A 3 -4.50 4.71 -4.69
CA ASP A 3 -4.61 3.32 -5.13
C ASP A 3 -3.23 2.65 -5.11
N ILE A 4 -3.05 1.66 -4.22
CA ILE A 4 -1.78 0.95 -4.06
C ILE A 4 -1.92 -0.44 -4.69
N GLY A 5 -1.56 -0.54 -5.96
CA GLY A 5 -1.63 -1.77 -6.73
C GLY A 5 -0.45 -2.72 -6.52
N GLY A 6 -0.20 -3.57 -7.51
CA GLY A 6 0.99 -4.44 -7.55
C GLY A 6 2.26 -3.66 -7.93
N GLY A 7 2.25 -3.00 -9.09
CA GLY A 7 3.42 -2.33 -9.66
C GLY A 7 3.51 -0.84 -9.39
N THR A 8 2.38 -0.14 -9.22
CA THR A 8 2.29 1.32 -9.05
C THR A 8 1.39 1.71 -7.91
N THR A 9 1.66 2.89 -7.37
CA THR A 9 0.74 3.64 -6.50
C THR A 9 0.30 4.88 -7.23
N GLU A 10 -1.02 5.02 -7.42
CA GLU A 10 -1.66 6.14 -8.07
C GLU A 10 -2.32 7.04 -7.02
N ILE A 11 -2.03 8.32 -7.07
CA ILE A 11 -2.60 9.32 -6.17
C ILE A 11 -3.33 10.34 -7.01
N ALA A 12 -4.60 10.60 -6.69
CA ALA A 12 -5.43 11.49 -7.47
C ALA A 12 -6.35 12.35 -6.60
N VAL A 13 -6.44 13.63 -6.93
CA VAL A 13 -7.46 14.56 -6.45
C VAL A 13 -8.49 14.75 -7.56
N ILE A 14 -9.74 14.44 -7.24
CA ILE A 14 -10.87 14.50 -8.18
C ILE A 14 -11.89 15.50 -7.63
N SER A 15 -12.31 16.45 -8.46
CA SER A 15 -13.36 17.41 -8.12
C SER A 15 -14.31 17.59 -9.29
N LEU A 16 -15.62 17.64 -9.02
CA LEU A 16 -16.67 17.80 -10.03
C LEU A 16 -16.57 16.83 -11.21
N GLY A 17 -16.15 15.60 -10.94
CA GLY A 17 -15.97 14.56 -11.95
C GLY A 17 -14.71 14.74 -12.84
N GLY A 18 -13.84 15.70 -12.55
CA GLY A 18 -12.59 15.94 -13.24
C GLY A 18 -11.36 15.66 -12.39
N LEU A 19 -10.28 15.22 -13.03
CA LEU A 19 -8.98 15.05 -12.40
C LEU A 19 -8.31 16.42 -12.25
N VAL A 20 -7.99 16.78 -11.00
CA VAL A 20 -7.38 18.09 -10.68
C VAL A 20 -5.87 17.96 -10.53
N GLN A 21 -5.43 16.96 -9.77
CA GLN A 21 -4.03 16.69 -9.52
C GLN A 21 -3.80 15.19 -9.45
N GLN A 22 -2.63 14.75 -9.89
CA GLN A 22 -2.25 13.32 -9.83
C GLN A 22 -0.75 13.15 -9.72
N ASP A 23 -0.36 12.03 -9.13
CA ASP A 23 1.00 11.52 -9.16
C ASP A 23 0.98 9.99 -9.28
N SER A 24 2.02 9.42 -9.88
CA SER A 24 2.16 7.97 -10.08
C SER A 24 3.58 7.55 -9.78
N ILE A 25 3.75 6.66 -8.82
CA ILE A 25 5.06 6.15 -8.41
C ILE A 25 5.15 4.64 -8.56
N ARG A 26 6.34 4.14 -8.92
CA ARG A 26 6.62 2.69 -9.03
C ARG A 26 7.05 2.10 -7.70
N THR A 27 6.29 2.37 -6.65
CA THR A 27 6.48 1.80 -5.31
C THR A 27 5.15 1.27 -4.85
N ALA A 28 4.97 -0.04 -4.85
CA ALA A 28 3.71 -0.72 -4.56
C ALA A 28 3.98 -2.18 -4.13
N GLY A 29 3.01 -3.07 -4.26
CA GLY A 29 3.03 -4.44 -3.78
C GLY A 29 4.27 -5.25 -4.15
N ASP A 30 4.77 -5.13 -5.39
CA ASP A 30 5.94 -5.86 -5.89
C ASP A 30 7.24 -5.38 -5.22
N VAL A 31 7.32 -4.07 -4.95
CA VAL A 31 8.44 -3.49 -4.20
C VAL A 31 8.43 -4.01 -2.76
N PHE A 32 7.26 -4.05 -2.12
CA PHE A 32 7.14 -4.61 -0.76
C PHE A 32 7.58 -6.07 -0.70
N THR A 33 7.21 -6.87 -1.69
CA THR A 33 7.64 -8.28 -1.81
C THR A 33 9.15 -8.40 -1.97
N SER A 34 9.73 -7.54 -2.80
CA SER A 34 11.19 -7.47 -3.00
C SER A 34 11.94 -7.02 -1.74
N ASP A 35 11.40 -6.05 -1.01
CA ASP A 35 11.94 -5.59 0.27
C ASP A 35 11.95 -6.71 1.31
N ILE A 36 10.88 -7.50 1.39
CA ILE A 36 10.79 -8.68 2.27
C ILE A 36 11.84 -9.73 1.89
N GLN A 37 11.99 -10.05 0.60
CA GLN A 37 13.02 -10.98 0.14
C GLN A 37 14.43 -10.50 0.50
N TYR A 38 14.69 -9.20 0.31
CA TYR A 38 15.96 -8.58 0.65
C TYR A 38 16.21 -8.61 2.16
N TYR A 39 15.21 -8.26 2.97
CA TYR A 39 15.28 -8.28 4.42
C TYR A 39 15.63 -9.67 4.97
N LEU A 40 14.93 -10.71 4.51
CA LEU A 40 15.18 -12.08 4.93
C LEU A 40 16.59 -12.56 4.56
N ARG A 41 17.09 -12.11 3.42
CA ARG A 41 18.47 -12.38 2.99
C ARG A 41 19.48 -11.73 3.92
N GLN A 42 19.26 -10.49 4.31
CA GLN A 42 20.21 -9.70 5.09
C GLN A 42 20.17 -10.05 6.60
N GLN A 43 18.97 -10.23 7.16
CA GLN A 43 18.80 -10.38 8.61
C GLN A 43 18.81 -11.85 9.04
N HIS A 44 18.24 -12.73 8.22
CA HIS A 44 18.09 -14.15 8.57
C HIS A 44 19.00 -15.07 7.75
N ASN A 45 19.75 -14.55 6.77
CA ASN A 45 20.55 -15.34 5.84
C ASN A 45 19.73 -16.44 5.11
N ILE A 46 18.45 -16.21 4.89
CA ILE A 46 17.53 -17.14 4.24
C ILE A 46 17.16 -16.60 2.86
N ARG A 47 17.23 -17.47 1.85
CA ARG A 47 16.73 -17.17 0.51
C ARG A 47 15.31 -17.70 0.35
N VAL A 48 14.38 -16.80 0.03
CA VAL A 48 12.99 -17.14 -0.29
C VAL A 48 12.64 -16.71 -1.70
N GLY A 49 11.73 -17.45 -2.32
CA GLY A 49 11.11 -17.06 -3.60
C GLY A 49 10.02 -15.98 -3.40
N GLU A 50 9.61 -15.37 -4.51
CA GLU A 50 8.58 -14.33 -4.56
C GLU A 50 7.26 -14.80 -3.91
N ILE A 51 6.79 -16.01 -4.25
CA ILE A 51 5.56 -16.59 -3.70
C ILE A 51 5.62 -16.69 -2.16
N THR A 52 6.78 -17.03 -1.61
CA THR A 52 6.94 -17.12 -0.15
C THR A 52 6.93 -15.73 0.49
N ALA A 53 7.59 -14.76 -0.13
CA ALA A 53 7.59 -13.38 0.34
C ALA A 53 6.17 -12.77 0.29
N GLU A 54 5.39 -13.07 -0.76
CA GLU A 54 3.97 -12.71 -0.84
C GLU A 54 3.16 -13.32 0.31
N LYS A 55 3.36 -14.59 0.63
CA LYS A 55 2.68 -15.24 1.76
C LYS A 55 3.03 -14.58 3.09
N ILE A 56 4.29 -14.19 3.29
CA ILE A 56 4.74 -13.45 4.48
C ILE A 56 4.04 -12.08 4.53
N LYS A 57 4.01 -11.35 3.41
CA LYS A 57 3.32 -10.07 3.31
C LYS A 57 1.84 -10.17 3.68
N TRP A 58 1.14 -11.20 3.25
CA TRP A 58 -0.28 -11.41 3.60
C TRP A 58 -0.47 -11.80 5.06
N ALA A 59 0.38 -12.67 5.58
CA ALA A 59 0.26 -13.20 6.94
C ALA A 59 0.60 -12.15 8.00
N VAL A 60 1.76 -11.50 7.87
CA VAL A 60 2.34 -10.60 8.88
C VAL A 60 2.66 -9.20 8.35
N GLY A 61 2.16 -8.83 7.16
CA GLY A 61 2.37 -7.51 6.56
C GLY A 61 1.78 -6.40 7.42
N ALA A 62 2.63 -5.52 7.89
CA ALA A 62 2.29 -4.35 8.70
C ALA A 62 3.22 -3.18 8.36
N VAL A 63 2.81 -1.98 8.68
CA VAL A 63 3.61 -0.75 8.46
C VAL A 63 3.82 0.06 9.74
N ILE A 64 3.24 -0.39 10.85
CA ILE A 64 3.49 0.11 12.21
C ILE A 64 3.79 -1.08 13.12
N PRO A 65 4.65 -0.91 14.14
CA PRO A 65 4.99 -2.00 15.06
C PRO A 65 3.87 -2.32 16.05
N ASP A 66 3.11 -1.30 16.48
CA ASP A 66 2.08 -1.43 17.51
C ASP A 66 0.70 -1.55 16.83
N LEU A 67 0.22 -2.77 16.73
CA LEU A 67 -1.11 -3.10 16.20
C LEU A 67 -2.07 -3.43 17.34
N ASP A 68 -3.34 -3.04 17.21
CA ASP A 68 -4.39 -3.40 18.16
C ASP A 68 -4.66 -4.92 18.15
N GLU A 69 -4.53 -5.55 16.97
CA GLU A 69 -4.60 -6.99 16.77
C GLU A 69 -3.33 -7.49 16.08
N GLU A 70 -2.48 -8.18 16.84
CA GLU A 70 -1.23 -8.72 16.31
C GLU A 70 -1.48 -10.02 15.56
N PRO A 71 -0.97 -10.18 14.32
CA PRO A 71 -1.05 -11.46 13.62
C PRO A 71 -0.09 -12.48 14.23
N GLU A 72 -0.45 -13.77 14.10
CA GLU A 72 0.45 -14.87 14.43
C GLU A 72 1.76 -14.78 13.63
N PRO A 73 2.93 -14.96 14.26
CA PRO A 73 4.20 -14.93 13.55
C PRO A 73 4.26 -15.99 12.45
N PHE A 74 4.88 -15.65 11.33
CA PHE A 74 5.02 -16.53 10.18
C PHE A 74 6.33 -17.32 10.26
N ILE A 75 6.25 -18.65 10.19
CA ILE A 75 7.42 -19.52 10.15
C ILE A 75 7.85 -19.71 8.69
N VAL A 76 9.04 -19.22 8.34
CA VAL A 76 9.63 -19.38 7.03
C VAL A 76 10.74 -20.44 7.05
N ARG A 77 10.78 -21.27 6.01
CA ARG A 77 11.83 -22.27 5.82
C ARG A 77 12.51 -22.04 4.48
N GLY A 78 13.80 -22.13 4.47
CA GLY A 78 14.59 -21.96 3.24
C GLY A 78 16.05 -22.34 3.41
N PRO A 79 16.83 -22.37 2.31
CA PRO A 79 18.25 -22.61 2.40
C PRO A 79 18.97 -21.41 3.03
N ASN A 80 19.87 -21.71 3.96
CA ASN A 80 20.81 -20.72 4.47
C ASN A 80 21.80 -20.36 3.36
N LEU A 81 22.04 -19.06 3.18
CA LEU A 81 22.89 -18.55 2.09
C LEU A 81 24.37 -18.88 2.24
N MET A 82 24.82 -19.11 3.48
CA MET A 82 26.23 -19.39 3.77
C MET A 82 26.54 -20.88 3.75
N THR A 83 25.62 -21.72 4.26
CA THR A 83 25.86 -23.14 4.48
C THR A 83 25.06 -24.03 3.55
N ALA A 84 24.11 -23.50 2.81
CA ALA A 84 23.11 -24.21 2.02
C ALA A 84 22.23 -25.20 2.80
N HIS A 85 22.40 -25.29 4.12
CA HIS A 85 21.54 -26.13 4.95
C HIS A 85 20.14 -25.54 5.09
N PRO A 86 19.09 -26.37 5.20
CA PRO A 86 17.75 -25.87 5.51
C PRO A 86 17.73 -25.24 6.90
N VAL A 87 17.15 -24.06 6.98
CA VAL A 87 16.95 -23.30 8.25
C VAL A 87 15.53 -22.81 8.33
N GLU A 88 15.13 -22.54 9.55
CA GLU A 88 13.82 -21.98 9.88
C GLU A 88 13.99 -20.64 10.62
N ALA A 89 13.14 -19.67 10.32
CA ALA A 89 13.06 -18.42 11.06
C ALA A 89 11.60 -18.05 11.32
N THR A 90 11.36 -17.40 12.43
CA THR A 90 10.05 -16.84 12.81
C THR A 90 10.06 -15.36 12.48
N ILE A 91 9.12 -14.93 11.64
CA ILE A 91 9.00 -13.56 11.15
C ILE A 91 7.79 -12.91 11.79
N THR A 92 8.00 -11.75 12.39
CA THR A 92 6.97 -10.98 13.09
C THR A 92 6.51 -9.79 12.25
N HIS A 93 5.34 -9.25 12.59
CA HIS A 93 4.83 -8.03 11.96
C HIS A 93 5.71 -6.80 12.24
N GLN A 94 6.36 -6.73 13.42
CA GLN A 94 7.28 -5.65 13.76
C GLN A 94 8.50 -5.63 12.81
N GLU A 95 9.04 -6.82 12.50
CA GLU A 95 10.14 -6.93 11.54
C GLU A 95 9.71 -6.47 10.14
N ILE A 96 8.49 -6.84 9.72
CA ILE A 96 7.97 -6.42 8.42
C ILE A 96 7.66 -4.92 8.40
N ALA A 97 7.14 -4.35 9.47
CA ALA A 97 6.93 -2.90 9.58
C ALA A 97 8.24 -2.12 9.42
N HIS A 98 9.32 -2.61 10.04
CA HIS A 98 10.65 -2.03 9.86
C HIS A 98 11.20 -2.22 8.43
N CYS A 99 10.99 -3.41 7.87
CA CYS A 99 11.40 -3.75 6.50
C CYS A 99 10.79 -2.80 5.45
N LEU A 100 9.48 -2.53 5.56
CA LEU A 100 8.72 -1.74 4.60
C LEU A 100 8.84 -0.22 4.79
N ASP A 101 9.42 0.24 5.89
CA ASP A 101 9.42 1.65 6.29
C ASP A 101 9.87 2.61 5.18
N LYS A 102 10.97 2.30 4.49
CA LYS A 102 11.50 3.14 3.41
C LYS A 102 10.58 3.21 2.19
N SER A 103 9.94 2.13 1.85
CA SER A 103 9.04 2.07 0.69
C SER A 103 7.70 2.76 1.00
N ILE A 104 7.20 2.61 2.21
CA ILE A 104 6.01 3.34 2.67
C ILE A 104 6.29 4.85 2.75
N ALA A 105 7.46 5.26 3.26
CA ALA A 105 7.84 6.68 3.30
C ALA A 105 7.88 7.35 1.92
N LYS A 106 8.17 6.61 0.84
CA LYS A 106 8.07 7.15 -0.53
C LYS A 106 6.63 7.46 -0.92
N ILE A 107 5.69 6.60 -0.54
CA ILE A 107 4.26 6.84 -0.79
C ILE A 107 3.77 8.03 0.03
N GLU A 108 4.16 8.13 1.30
CA GLU A 108 3.85 9.29 2.17
C GLU A 108 4.31 10.61 1.52
N ASN A 109 5.54 10.65 1.01
CA ASN A 109 6.08 11.83 0.36
C ASN A 109 5.33 12.20 -0.93
N SER A 110 4.91 11.21 -1.72
CA SER A 110 4.11 11.44 -2.92
C SER A 110 2.72 11.97 -2.58
N ILE A 111 2.07 11.45 -1.52
CA ILE A 111 0.80 11.97 -1.01
C ILE A 111 0.94 13.44 -0.59
N LEU A 112 1.97 13.76 0.20
CA LEU A 112 2.24 15.13 0.63
C LEU A 112 2.48 16.07 -0.55
N HIS A 113 3.24 15.62 -1.56
CA HIS A 113 3.50 16.40 -2.77
C HIS A 113 2.20 16.72 -3.54
N VAL A 114 1.31 15.74 -3.69
CA VAL A 114 0.00 15.97 -4.34
C VAL A 114 -0.84 16.96 -3.55
N LEU A 115 -0.86 16.85 -2.22
CA LEU A 115 -1.59 17.77 -1.36
C LEU A 115 -1.02 19.19 -1.42
N GLU A 116 0.30 19.36 -1.44
CA GLU A 116 0.98 20.66 -1.55
C GLU A 116 0.67 21.38 -2.88
N THR A 117 0.48 20.60 -3.94
CA THR A 117 0.19 21.13 -5.29
C THR A 117 -1.30 21.24 -5.58
N THR A 118 -2.15 20.79 -4.66
CA THR A 118 -3.62 20.90 -4.79
C THR A 118 -4.08 22.33 -4.46
N PRO A 119 -5.02 22.90 -5.25
CA PRO A 119 -5.59 24.21 -4.95
C PRO A 119 -6.15 24.30 -3.53
N PRO A 120 -5.90 25.43 -2.80
CA PRO A 120 -6.32 25.59 -1.41
C PRO A 120 -7.85 25.45 -1.18
N GLU A 121 -8.64 25.80 -2.19
CA GLU A 121 -10.10 25.70 -2.13
C GLU A 121 -10.59 24.25 -1.99
N LEU A 122 -9.85 23.30 -2.58
CA LEU A 122 -10.16 21.87 -2.50
C LEU A 122 -9.57 21.21 -1.26
N TYR A 123 -8.59 21.84 -0.63
CA TYR A 123 -7.93 21.27 0.54
C TYR A 123 -8.88 21.12 1.73
N SER A 124 -9.78 22.09 1.94
CA SER A 124 -10.80 22.03 2.99
C SER A 124 -11.73 20.83 2.82
N ASP A 125 -12.14 20.56 1.59
CA ASP A 125 -13.01 19.41 1.27
C ASP A 125 -12.27 18.08 1.50
N ILE A 126 -10.96 18.02 1.20
CA ILE A 126 -10.13 16.81 1.45
C ILE A 126 -10.01 16.57 2.96
N VAL A 127 -9.82 17.61 3.76
CA VAL A 127 -9.72 17.48 5.23
C VAL A 127 -11.06 17.00 5.82
N GLU A 128 -12.18 17.49 5.31
CA GLU A 128 -13.52 17.12 5.79
C GLU A 128 -13.91 15.69 5.38
N ASN A 129 -13.66 15.32 4.12
CA ASN A 129 -14.09 14.03 3.57
C ASN A 129 -13.07 12.89 3.76
N GLY A 130 -11.81 13.23 4.07
CA GLY A 130 -10.72 12.27 4.18
C GLY A 130 -10.20 11.77 2.83
N ILE A 131 -9.25 10.85 2.90
CA ILE A 131 -8.57 10.23 1.75
C ILE A 131 -8.90 8.74 1.71
N TYR A 132 -9.34 8.25 0.56
CA TYR A 132 -9.69 6.84 0.39
C TYR A 132 -8.51 6.05 -0.17
N LEU A 133 -8.23 4.90 0.49
CA LEU A 133 -7.23 3.93 0.07
C LEU A 133 -7.88 2.80 -0.71
N SER A 134 -7.33 2.46 -1.86
CA SER A 134 -7.73 1.31 -2.68
C SER A 134 -6.51 0.47 -3.10
N GLY A 135 -6.78 -0.63 -3.82
CA GLY A 135 -5.75 -1.59 -4.20
C GLY A 135 -5.36 -2.56 -3.09
N GLY A 136 -4.59 -3.57 -3.45
CA GLY A 136 -4.16 -4.62 -2.52
C GLY A 136 -3.25 -4.13 -1.41
N GLY A 137 -2.47 -3.08 -1.66
CA GLY A 137 -1.60 -2.44 -0.67
C GLY A 137 -2.36 -1.78 0.47
N ALA A 138 -3.60 -1.35 0.25
CA ALA A 138 -4.46 -0.78 1.29
C ALA A 138 -4.78 -1.76 2.43
N LEU A 139 -4.58 -3.06 2.20
CA LEU A 139 -4.80 -4.13 3.17
C LEU A 139 -3.61 -4.35 4.12
N LEU A 140 -2.48 -3.66 3.94
CA LEU A 140 -1.38 -3.70 4.91
C LEU A 140 -1.83 -3.16 6.26
N ARG A 141 -1.57 -3.94 7.31
CA ARG A 141 -2.01 -3.58 8.67
C ARG A 141 -1.39 -2.28 9.14
N GLY A 142 -2.22 -1.40 9.67
CA GLY A 142 -1.78 -0.10 10.19
C GLY A 142 -1.55 0.99 9.14
N LEU A 143 -1.78 0.72 7.83
CA LEU A 143 -1.47 1.68 6.77
C LEU A 143 -2.31 2.96 6.88
N ALA A 144 -3.62 2.82 7.03
CA ALA A 144 -4.51 3.97 7.16
C ALA A 144 -4.16 4.82 8.40
N LYS A 145 -3.86 4.16 9.54
CA LYS A 145 -3.42 4.83 10.76
C LYS A 145 -2.10 5.59 10.55
N ARG A 146 -1.09 4.93 9.98
CA ARG A 146 0.21 5.54 9.70
C ARG A 146 0.09 6.77 8.80
N PHE A 147 -0.70 6.68 7.73
CA PHE A 147 -0.91 7.82 6.84
C PHE A 147 -1.71 8.93 7.51
N THR A 148 -2.74 8.58 8.31
CA THR A 148 -3.50 9.56 9.11
C THR A 148 -2.58 10.32 10.06
N ASP A 149 -1.73 9.63 10.80
CA ASP A 149 -0.78 10.23 11.74
C ASP A 149 0.26 11.11 11.03
N LYS A 150 0.69 10.71 9.83
CA LYS A 150 1.70 11.43 9.04
C LYS A 150 1.16 12.70 8.38
N VAL A 151 -0.04 12.61 7.80
CA VAL A 151 -0.63 13.67 6.96
C VAL A 151 -1.58 14.55 7.76
N ASN A 152 -2.04 14.07 8.92
CA ASN A 152 -3.07 14.70 9.77
C ASN A 152 -4.41 14.91 9.04
N ILE A 153 -4.74 13.99 8.14
CA ILE A 153 -6.03 13.87 7.45
C ILE A 153 -6.48 12.43 7.59
N GLN A 154 -7.78 12.19 7.81
CA GLN A 154 -8.32 10.85 7.98
C GLN A 154 -8.19 10.03 6.70
N PHE A 155 -7.64 8.82 6.82
CA PHE A 155 -7.59 7.84 5.73
C PHE A 155 -8.61 6.74 5.97
N HIS A 156 -9.36 6.38 4.91
CA HIS A 156 -10.38 5.34 4.91
C HIS A 156 -9.98 4.24 3.92
N VAL A 157 -10.03 3.00 4.36
CA VAL A 157 -9.87 1.87 3.43
C VAL A 157 -11.20 1.65 2.73
N ALA A 158 -11.20 1.60 1.40
CA ALA A 158 -12.39 1.36 0.60
C ALA A 158 -12.97 -0.03 0.88
N ASP A 159 -14.29 -0.17 0.77
CA ASP A 159 -14.93 -1.48 0.79
C ASP A 159 -14.41 -2.32 -0.38
N ASP A 160 -13.87 -3.52 -0.07
CA ASP A 160 -13.27 -4.41 -1.06
C ASP A 160 -12.23 -3.70 -1.96
N PRO A 161 -11.09 -3.25 -1.38
CA PRO A 161 -10.14 -2.39 -2.07
C PRO A 161 -9.45 -3.08 -3.26
N LEU A 162 -9.35 -4.41 -3.24
CA LEU A 162 -8.78 -5.20 -4.35
C LEU A 162 -9.59 -5.09 -5.64
N HIS A 163 -10.92 -4.96 -5.54
CA HIS A 163 -11.80 -4.91 -6.70
C HIS A 163 -12.35 -3.51 -6.99
N ALA A 164 -11.88 -2.48 -6.27
CA ALA A 164 -12.40 -1.11 -6.39
C ALA A 164 -12.29 -0.57 -7.83
N VAL A 165 -11.15 -0.76 -8.50
CA VAL A 165 -10.94 -0.34 -9.90
C VAL A 165 -11.87 -1.10 -10.85
N ALA A 166 -11.98 -2.42 -10.71
CA ALA A 166 -12.85 -3.24 -11.56
C ALA A 166 -14.34 -2.87 -11.38
N ARG A 167 -14.77 -2.61 -10.14
CA ARG A 167 -16.13 -2.14 -9.85
C ARG A 167 -16.40 -0.76 -10.46
N GLY A 168 -15.46 0.17 -10.28
CA GLY A 168 -15.56 1.52 -10.86
C GLY A 168 -15.63 1.50 -12.38
N THR A 169 -14.80 0.69 -13.04
CA THR A 169 -14.83 0.50 -14.50
C THR A 169 -16.15 -0.10 -14.95
N CYS A 170 -16.68 -1.10 -14.23
CA CYS A 170 -17.98 -1.71 -14.54
C CYS A 170 -19.11 -0.69 -14.39
N GLU A 171 -19.08 0.16 -13.36
CA GLU A 171 -20.07 1.21 -13.15
C GLU A 171 -20.01 2.28 -14.26
N ALA A 172 -18.80 2.71 -14.64
CA ALA A 172 -18.62 3.64 -15.74
C ALA A 172 -19.16 3.10 -17.09
N LEU A 173 -18.97 1.81 -17.36
CA LEU A 173 -19.50 1.17 -18.57
C LEU A 173 -21.04 1.04 -18.57
N LYS A 174 -21.66 0.89 -17.40
CA LYS A 174 -23.15 0.85 -17.30
C LYS A 174 -23.77 2.24 -17.48
N HIS A 175 -23.06 3.28 -17.13
CA HIS A 175 -23.54 4.67 -17.09
C HIS A 175 -22.66 5.60 -17.93
N THR A 176 -22.36 5.20 -19.17
CA THR A 176 -21.47 5.93 -20.10
C THR A 176 -21.85 7.39 -20.30
N ASP A 177 -23.16 7.70 -20.23
CA ASP A 177 -23.66 9.07 -20.37
C ASP A 177 -23.21 9.99 -19.23
N HIS A 178 -22.99 9.43 -18.03
CA HIS A 178 -22.53 10.16 -16.84
C HIS A 178 -21.00 10.28 -16.79
N TYR A 179 -20.28 9.36 -17.44
CA TYR A 179 -18.81 9.24 -17.36
C TYR A 179 -18.10 9.51 -18.69
N GLN A 180 -18.68 10.38 -19.54
CA GLN A 180 -18.12 10.73 -20.85
C GLN A 180 -16.68 11.26 -20.80
N PHE A 181 -16.27 11.86 -19.67
CA PHE A 181 -14.92 12.38 -19.46
C PHE A 181 -13.85 11.27 -19.35
N LEU A 182 -14.24 10.03 -19.03
CA LEU A 182 -13.34 8.87 -18.99
C LEU A 182 -13.13 8.24 -20.38
N MET A 183 -13.89 8.65 -21.40
CA MET A 183 -13.90 8.04 -22.73
C MET A 183 -13.08 8.84 -23.78
N ARG A 184 -12.27 9.81 -23.33
CA ARG A 184 -11.44 10.67 -24.19
C ARG A 184 -9.98 10.28 -24.16
#